data_cc87e790eabcdaa0a662510d1f22553e
#
_entry.id   cc87e790eabcdaa0a662510d1f22553e
#
_cell.length_a   1.000
_cell.length_b   1.000
_cell.length_c   1.000
_cell.angle_alpha   90.00
_cell.angle_beta   90.00
_cell.angle_gamma   90.00
#
_symmetry.space_group_name_H-M   'P 1'
#
loop_
_entity.id
_entity.type
_entity.pdbx_description
1 polymer ?
#
loop_
_entity_poly.entity_id
_entity_poly.type
_entity_poly.pdbx_seq_one_letter_code
_entity_poly.pdbx_strand_id
1 'polypeptide(L)'
;MLRYYIYTSDLILRQYSRLKSKYGKNFKYKDMRKVYSIVIYERTNEQFHEYPEVFLHSGKPYFKYELGMDLIQEYHLIALDIFKEFTYHKIYEDAENKKNDRLVGWLAFLVTESMDEAKKLVKVYPWLEEIYQEIAYYRNNIGGVIDMYSQMIAELDYNSINFIVDEQKAQIEAQKKLLDEKDAQLDEKDAQLDELRKIIEELRSK
;
A
#
# COMPACT_ATOMS: atom_id res chain seq x y z
N MET A 1 -1.39 12.20 -6.14
CA MET A 1 -2.03 11.89 -4.83
C MET A 1 -2.98 10.70 -4.87
N LEU A 2 -3.92 10.57 -5.82
CA LEU A 2 -4.87 9.43 -5.93
C LEU A 2 -4.22 8.03 -5.96
N ARG A 3 -3.08 7.84 -6.62
CA ARG A 3 -2.41 6.52 -6.69
C ARG A 3 -2.03 5.96 -5.31
N TYR A 4 -1.62 6.80 -4.37
CA TYR A 4 -1.22 6.34 -3.02
C TYR A 4 -2.39 5.80 -2.22
N TYR A 5 -3.58 6.39 -2.36
CA TYR A 5 -4.79 5.89 -1.72
C TYR A 5 -5.18 4.51 -2.25
N ILE A 6 -5.02 4.26 -3.56
CA ILE A 6 -5.31 2.96 -4.17
C ILE A 6 -4.40 1.88 -3.60
N TYR A 7 -3.08 2.10 -3.57
CA TYR A 7 -2.14 1.12 -3.00
C TYR A 7 -2.36 0.86 -1.51
N THR A 8 -2.64 1.90 -0.74
CA THR A 8 -2.89 1.74 0.70
C THR A 8 -4.20 1.00 0.95
N SER A 9 -5.23 1.26 0.16
CA SER A 9 -6.51 0.54 0.24
C SER A 9 -6.35 -0.93 -0.13
N ASP A 10 -5.57 -1.24 -1.15
CA ASP A 10 -5.25 -2.62 -1.55
C ASP A 10 -4.53 -3.38 -0.43
N LEU A 11 -3.54 -2.76 0.23
CA LEU A 11 -2.86 -3.38 1.38
C LEU A 11 -3.82 -3.69 2.54
N ILE A 12 -4.78 -2.80 2.80
CA ILE A 12 -5.79 -3.01 3.84
C ILE A 12 -6.71 -4.17 3.46
N LEU A 13 -7.18 -4.22 2.20
CA LEU A 13 -8.04 -5.28 1.70
C LEU A 13 -7.34 -6.64 1.74
N ARG A 14 -6.09 -6.71 1.32
CA ARG A 14 -5.27 -7.95 1.40
C ARG A 14 -5.09 -8.40 2.85
N GLN A 15 -4.80 -7.49 3.76
CA GLN A 15 -4.69 -7.79 5.18
C GLN A 15 -6.03 -8.32 5.73
N TYR A 16 -7.13 -7.66 5.40
CA TYR A 16 -8.48 -8.09 5.78
C TYR A 16 -8.79 -9.49 5.26
N SER A 17 -8.61 -9.74 3.96
CA SER A 17 -8.90 -11.03 3.33
C SER A 17 -8.08 -12.17 3.97
N ARG A 18 -6.79 -11.91 4.19
CA ARG A 18 -5.88 -12.89 4.83
C ARG A 18 -6.31 -13.21 6.26
N LEU A 19 -6.64 -12.19 7.05
CA LEU A 19 -7.06 -12.40 8.45
C LEU A 19 -8.44 -13.03 8.54
N LYS A 20 -9.37 -12.64 7.66
CA LYS A 20 -10.70 -13.25 7.55
C LYS A 20 -10.63 -14.72 7.19
N SER A 21 -9.78 -15.09 6.24
CA SER A 21 -9.52 -16.48 5.87
C SER A 21 -8.92 -17.28 7.04
N LYS A 22 -7.98 -16.67 7.77
CA LYS A 22 -7.30 -17.33 8.91
C LYS A 22 -8.20 -17.54 10.12
N TYR A 23 -9.01 -16.56 10.48
CA TYR A 23 -9.80 -16.57 11.71
C TYR A 23 -11.29 -16.85 11.50
N GLY A 24 -11.78 -16.83 10.26
CA GLY A 24 -13.18 -17.11 9.91
C GLY A 24 -14.16 -16.25 10.71
N LYS A 25 -15.08 -16.91 11.41
CA LYS A 25 -16.08 -16.26 12.27
C LYS A 25 -15.48 -15.57 13.51
N ASN A 26 -14.26 -15.92 13.91
CA ASN A 26 -13.58 -15.34 15.06
C ASN A 26 -12.78 -14.07 14.69
N PHE A 27 -12.75 -13.67 13.44
CA PHE A 27 -12.11 -12.43 13.00
C PHE A 27 -12.73 -11.20 13.69
N LYS A 28 -11.86 -10.32 14.15
CA LYS A 28 -12.24 -9.00 14.71
C LYS A 28 -11.41 -7.93 14.02
N TYR A 29 -12.01 -6.78 13.72
CA TYR A 29 -11.29 -5.65 13.09
C TYR A 29 -10.08 -5.16 13.89
N LYS A 30 -10.08 -5.34 15.21
CA LYS A 30 -8.94 -5.04 16.07
C LYS A 30 -7.70 -5.93 15.82
N ASP A 31 -7.85 -7.03 15.09
CA ASP A 31 -6.76 -7.92 14.71
C ASP A 31 -5.97 -7.37 13.50
N MET A 32 -6.51 -6.35 12.83
CA MET A 32 -5.82 -5.65 11.76
C MET A 32 -4.70 -4.76 12.32
N ARG A 33 -3.57 -4.77 11.63
CA ARG A 33 -2.40 -3.95 11.98
C ARG A 33 -2.45 -2.63 11.23
N LYS A 34 -1.79 -1.62 11.79
CA LYS A 34 -1.59 -0.32 11.13
C LYS A 34 -0.88 -0.50 9.78
N VAL A 35 -1.29 0.30 8.83
CA VAL A 35 -0.68 0.41 7.51
C VAL A 35 0.02 1.76 7.43
N TYR A 36 1.32 1.73 7.25
CA TYR A 36 2.15 2.92 7.10
C TYR A 36 2.42 3.14 5.62
N SER A 37 2.07 4.33 5.12
CA SER A 37 2.40 4.76 3.77
C SER A 37 3.56 5.75 3.85
N ILE A 38 4.74 5.32 3.41
CA ILE A 38 5.93 6.16 3.34
C ILE A 38 6.12 6.57 1.89
N VAL A 39 6.07 7.87 1.62
CA VAL A 39 6.24 8.43 0.28
C VAL A 39 7.44 9.36 0.29
N ILE A 40 8.42 9.07 -0.54
CA ILE A 40 9.63 9.87 -0.70
C ILE A 40 9.50 10.65 -2.00
N TYR A 41 9.53 11.98 -1.91
CA TYR A 41 9.48 12.90 -3.05
C TYR A 41 10.89 13.40 -3.35
N GLU A 42 11.35 13.17 -4.57
CA GLU A 42 12.58 13.78 -5.07
C GLU A 42 12.42 15.29 -5.24
N ARG A 43 11.22 15.70 -5.70
CA ARG A 43 10.80 17.09 -5.86
C ARG A 43 9.40 17.25 -5.34
N THR A 44 9.19 18.25 -4.51
CA THR A 44 7.90 18.55 -3.91
C THR A 44 7.20 19.72 -4.61
N ASN A 45 5.91 19.88 -4.32
CA ASN A 45 5.12 21.01 -4.80
C ASN A 45 5.18 22.20 -3.81
N GLU A 46 4.62 23.34 -4.21
CA GLU A 46 4.61 24.58 -3.43
C GLU A 46 4.09 24.42 -1.99
N GLN A 47 3.14 23.51 -1.76
CA GLN A 47 2.58 23.28 -0.41
C GLN A 47 3.62 22.78 0.60
N PHE A 48 4.61 22.01 0.16
CA PHE A 48 5.68 21.58 1.04
C PHE A 48 6.66 22.74 1.34
N HIS A 49 6.87 23.62 0.36
CA HIS A 49 7.76 24.77 0.50
C HIS A 49 7.21 25.90 1.39
N GLU A 50 5.93 25.82 1.79
CA GLU A 50 5.39 26.64 2.88
C GLU A 50 6.05 26.32 4.25
N TYR A 51 6.68 25.13 4.35
CA TYR A 51 7.38 24.66 5.55
C TYR A 51 8.84 24.30 5.23
N PRO A 52 9.71 25.28 4.93
CA PRO A 52 11.01 25.05 4.30
C PRO A 52 12.00 24.26 5.16
N GLU A 53 11.82 24.18 6.48
CA GLU A 53 12.69 23.40 7.35
C GLU A 53 12.12 22.03 7.72
N VAL A 54 10.92 21.69 7.24
CA VAL A 54 10.22 20.45 7.57
C VAL A 54 10.25 19.48 6.38
N PHE A 55 11.17 18.56 6.41
CA PHE A 55 11.29 17.53 5.36
C PHE A 55 10.47 16.27 5.62
N LEU A 56 9.99 16.06 6.85
CA LEU A 56 9.14 14.91 7.23
C LEU A 56 7.77 15.38 7.70
N HIS A 57 6.75 15.11 6.90
CA HIS A 57 5.37 15.37 7.25
C HIS A 57 4.67 14.07 7.61
N SER A 58 4.25 13.94 8.86
CA SER A 58 3.51 12.78 9.34
C SER A 58 2.06 13.13 9.56
N GLY A 59 1.16 12.30 9.04
CA GLY A 59 -0.27 12.50 9.12
C GLY A 59 -1.01 11.21 9.41
N LYS A 60 -2.08 11.33 10.20
CA LYS A 60 -3.08 10.29 10.37
C LYS A 60 -4.46 10.92 10.25
N PRO A 61 -5.45 10.19 9.74
CA PRO A 61 -6.82 10.68 9.76
C PRO A 61 -7.25 11.03 11.18
N TYR A 62 -7.86 12.19 11.36
CA TYR A 62 -8.39 12.63 12.65
C TYR A 62 -9.83 13.11 12.50
N PHE A 63 -10.58 13.08 13.59
CA PHE A 63 -11.94 13.60 13.64
C PHE A 63 -11.95 14.93 14.38
N LYS A 64 -12.73 15.89 13.89
CA LYS A 64 -12.77 17.28 14.39
C LYS A 64 -13.03 17.39 15.89
N TYR A 65 -13.71 16.41 16.49
CA TYR A 65 -14.09 16.41 17.90
C TYR A 65 -13.38 15.31 18.70
N GLU A 66 -12.16 14.94 18.30
CA GLU A 66 -11.31 13.96 19.01
C GLU A 66 -12.06 12.66 19.38
N LEU A 67 -12.73 12.07 18.40
CA LEU A 67 -13.58 10.89 18.59
C LEU A 67 -12.81 9.65 19.09
N GLY A 68 -11.51 9.73 19.30
CA GLY A 68 -10.67 8.65 19.85
C GLY A 68 -10.58 7.39 19.00
N MET A 69 -11.00 7.44 17.73
CA MET A 69 -10.87 6.33 16.81
C MET A 69 -9.45 6.27 16.25
N ASP A 70 -8.76 5.16 16.52
CA ASP A 70 -7.46 4.88 15.91
C ASP A 70 -7.67 4.24 14.54
N LEU A 71 -7.55 5.06 13.48
CA LEU A 71 -7.61 4.57 12.12
C LEU A 71 -6.31 3.87 11.75
N ILE A 72 -6.43 2.78 10.99
CA ILE A 72 -5.31 1.88 10.68
C ILE A 72 -4.29 2.45 9.68
N GLN A 73 -4.49 3.67 9.18
CA GLN A 73 -3.63 4.31 8.18
C GLN A 73 -2.82 5.44 8.79
N GLU A 74 -1.51 5.42 8.54
CA GLU A 74 -0.61 6.53 8.83
C GLU A 74 0.21 6.85 7.58
N TYR A 75 0.45 8.15 7.33
CA TYR A 75 1.17 8.64 6.17
C TYR A 75 2.42 9.38 6.62
N HIS A 76 3.54 9.09 5.96
CA HIS A 76 4.81 9.79 6.15
C HIS A 76 5.26 10.26 4.78
N LEU A 77 5.27 11.58 4.58
CA LEU A 77 5.68 12.21 3.34
C LEU A 77 7.05 12.84 3.57
N ILE A 78 8.04 12.45 2.78
CA ILE A 78 9.42 12.88 2.92
C ILE A 78 9.80 13.71 1.69
N ALA A 79 10.19 14.96 1.91
CA ALA A 79 10.61 15.93 0.92
C ALA A 79 12.14 15.94 0.81
N LEU A 80 12.71 15.22 -0.17
CA LEU A 80 14.17 15.15 -0.32
C LEU A 80 14.80 16.45 -0.79
N ASP A 81 14.10 17.22 -1.61
CA ASP A 81 14.54 18.56 -2.04
C ASP A 81 14.71 19.50 -0.85
N ILE A 82 13.70 19.57 0.04
CA ILE A 82 13.77 20.37 1.26
C ILE A 82 14.85 19.83 2.22
N PHE A 83 14.94 18.51 2.37
CA PHE A 83 16.00 17.89 3.17
C PHE A 83 17.39 18.28 2.66
N LYS A 84 17.62 18.20 1.33
CA LYS A 84 18.89 18.53 0.69
C LYS A 84 19.26 19.99 0.91
N GLU A 85 18.29 20.89 0.79
CA GLU A 85 18.51 22.34 0.91
C GLU A 85 18.79 22.77 2.35
N PHE A 86 18.00 22.30 3.32
CA PHE A 86 18.01 22.86 4.68
C PHE A 86 18.68 21.98 5.74
N THR A 87 18.79 20.67 5.51
CA THR A 87 19.27 19.73 6.54
C THR A 87 20.56 19.04 6.18
N TYR A 88 20.78 18.71 4.91
CA TYR A 88 21.92 17.91 4.47
C TYR A 88 23.28 18.53 4.85
N HIS A 89 23.44 19.85 4.70
CA HIS A 89 24.68 20.54 5.06
C HIS A 89 24.94 20.54 6.56
N LYS A 90 23.90 20.63 7.38
CA LYS A 90 23.97 20.63 8.85
C LYS A 90 24.47 19.31 9.45
N ILE A 91 24.45 18.21 8.67
CA ILE A 91 24.97 16.90 9.11
C ILE A 91 26.48 16.99 9.43
N TYR A 92 27.21 17.73 8.64
CA TYR A 92 28.65 17.85 8.80
C TYR A 92 29.08 18.89 9.87
N GLU A 93 28.18 19.83 10.16
CA GLU A 93 28.40 20.85 11.19
C GLU A 93 28.21 20.30 12.61
N ASP A 94 27.30 19.34 12.76
CA ASP A 94 26.92 18.72 14.05
C ASP A 94 26.97 17.19 13.99
N ALA A 95 28.07 16.65 13.49
CA ALA A 95 28.22 15.21 13.25
C ALA A 95 28.09 14.37 14.53
N GLU A 96 28.50 14.88 15.68
CA GLU A 96 28.42 14.19 16.96
C GLU A 96 26.98 13.91 17.40
N ASN A 97 26.09 14.88 17.25
CA ASN A 97 24.67 14.73 17.60
C ASN A 97 23.88 13.95 16.52
N LYS A 98 24.30 14.05 15.25
CA LYS A 98 23.60 13.45 14.11
C LYS A 98 23.98 12.00 13.83
N LYS A 99 25.12 11.52 14.30
CA LYS A 99 25.60 10.14 14.04
C LYS A 99 24.62 9.03 14.43
N ASN A 100 23.72 9.28 15.36
CA ASN A 100 22.73 8.32 15.81
C ASN A 100 21.37 8.44 15.09
N ASP A 101 21.18 9.49 14.28
CA ASP A 101 19.95 9.69 13.52
C ASP A 101 19.98 8.86 12.22
N ARG A 102 19.49 7.63 12.29
CA ARG A 102 19.48 6.71 11.14
C ARG A 102 18.61 7.22 10.00
N LEU A 103 17.51 7.93 10.29
CA LEU A 103 16.66 8.48 9.24
C LEU A 103 17.42 9.52 8.44
N VAL A 104 18.06 10.47 9.12
CA VAL A 104 18.89 11.51 8.47
C VAL A 104 20.02 10.86 7.67
N GLY A 105 20.67 9.82 8.19
CA GLY A 105 21.70 9.07 7.47
C GLY A 105 21.19 8.43 6.18
N TRP A 106 20.02 7.79 6.21
CA TRP A 106 19.39 7.23 5.02
C TRP A 106 18.99 8.29 4.00
N LEU A 107 18.41 9.41 4.44
CA LEU A 107 18.03 10.50 3.54
C LEU A 107 19.26 11.15 2.92
N ALA A 108 20.32 11.36 3.71
CA ALA A 108 21.60 11.85 3.21
C ALA A 108 22.22 10.93 2.15
N PHE A 109 22.14 9.61 2.36
CA PHE A 109 22.56 8.62 1.36
C PHE A 109 21.79 8.76 0.05
N LEU A 110 20.46 8.97 0.11
CA LEU A 110 19.61 9.11 -1.09
C LEU A 110 19.88 10.39 -1.88
N VAL A 111 20.33 11.47 -1.24
CA VAL A 111 20.62 12.76 -1.91
C VAL A 111 22.08 12.97 -2.25
N THR A 112 22.96 12.05 -1.86
CA THR A 112 24.41 12.13 -2.16
C THR A 112 24.65 11.86 -3.65
N GLU A 113 25.26 12.81 -4.34
CA GLU A 113 25.48 12.78 -5.80
C GLU A 113 26.92 12.43 -6.19
N SER A 114 27.87 12.60 -5.28
CA SER A 114 29.29 12.41 -5.60
C SER A 114 29.99 11.42 -4.67
N MET A 115 31.07 10.80 -5.20
CA MET A 115 31.90 9.90 -4.42
C MET A 115 32.61 10.60 -3.25
N ASP A 116 32.93 11.87 -3.39
CA ASP A 116 33.59 12.62 -2.33
C ASP A 116 32.64 12.98 -1.19
N GLU A 117 31.38 13.25 -1.52
CA GLU A 117 30.32 13.39 -0.51
C GLU A 117 30.05 12.06 0.19
N ALA A 118 29.98 10.94 -0.57
CA ALA A 118 29.81 9.61 0.01
C ALA A 118 30.91 9.28 1.03
N LYS A 119 32.18 9.57 0.69
CA LYS A 119 33.30 9.39 1.62
C LYS A 119 33.18 10.23 2.89
N LYS A 120 32.67 11.47 2.79
CA LYS A 120 32.41 12.32 3.95
C LYS A 120 31.26 11.77 4.78
N LEU A 121 30.19 11.30 4.12
CA LEU A 121 29.02 10.76 4.77
C LEU A 121 29.33 9.47 5.55
N VAL A 122 30.16 8.58 5.00
CA VAL A 122 30.63 7.36 5.69
C VAL A 122 31.39 7.67 6.98
N LYS A 123 32.12 8.80 7.05
CA LYS A 123 32.79 9.20 8.29
C LYS A 123 31.79 9.54 9.40
N VAL A 124 30.62 10.09 9.06
CA VAL A 124 29.55 10.40 10.03
C VAL A 124 28.70 9.16 10.32
N TYR A 125 28.41 8.38 9.28
CA TYR A 125 27.59 7.18 9.34
C TYR A 125 28.36 5.94 8.84
N PRO A 126 29.25 5.34 9.64
CA PRO A 126 30.10 4.22 9.21
C PRO A 126 29.32 3.02 8.66
N TRP A 127 28.10 2.80 9.12
CA TRP A 127 27.22 1.70 8.66
C TRP A 127 26.81 1.82 7.18
N LEU A 128 26.97 2.99 6.56
CA LEU A 128 26.75 3.19 5.12
C LEU A 128 27.86 2.59 4.25
N GLU A 129 29.02 2.28 4.82
CA GLU A 129 30.15 1.75 4.06
C GLU A 129 29.79 0.43 3.38
N GLU A 130 29.16 -0.49 4.12
CA GLU A 130 28.69 -1.78 3.57
C GLU A 130 27.71 -1.56 2.39
N ILE A 131 26.79 -0.61 2.54
CA ILE A 131 25.79 -0.31 1.50
C ILE A 131 26.47 0.23 0.23
N TYR A 132 27.44 1.14 0.36
CA TYR A 132 28.19 1.63 -0.79
C TYR A 132 29.05 0.55 -1.45
N GLN A 133 29.60 -0.40 -0.67
CA GLN A 133 30.33 -1.55 -1.21
C GLN A 133 29.40 -2.49 -1.98
N GLU A 134 28.21 -2.78 -1.45
CA GLU A 134 27.19 -3.57 -2.15
C GLU A 134 26.76 -2.91 -3.47
N ILE A 135 26.49 -1.60 -3.46
CA ILE A 135 26.13 -0.87 -4.67
C ILE A 135 27.28 -0.93 -5.71
N ALA A 136 28.51 -0.75 -5.27
CA ALA A 136 29.68 -0.84 -6.15
C ALA A 136 29.80 -2.24 -6.76
N TYR A 137 29.57 -3.30 -5.98
CA TYR A 137 29.53 -4.68 -6.45
C TYR A 137 28.43 -4.87 -7.51
N TYR A 138 27.21 -4.49 -7.23
CA TYR A 138 26.09 -4.61 -8.18
C TYR A 138 26.28 -3.75 -9.43
N ARG A 139 26.85 -2.55 -9.31
CA ARG A 139 27.16 -1.68 -10.45
C ARG A 139 28.16 -2.32 -11.41
N ASN A 140 29.10 -3.09 -10.90
CA ASN A 140 30.05 -3.84 -11.71
C ASN A 140 29.46 -5.15 -12.27
N ASN A 141 28.32 -5.61 -11.76
CA ASN A 141 27.63 -6.83 -12.18
C ASN A 141 26.20 -6.54 -12.65
N ILE A 142 26.07 -5.58 -13.59
CA ILE A 142 24.78 -5.07 -14.09
C ILE A 142 23.88 -6.20 -14.63
N GLY A 143 24.44 -7.21 -15.31
CA GLY A 143 23.67 -8.35 -15.82
C GLY A 143 22.90 -9.08 -14.72
N GLY A 144 23.58 -9.43 -13.63
CA GLY A 144 22.94 -10.11 -12.48
C GLY A 144 21.87 -9.25 -11.78
N VAL A 145 22.05 -7.92 -11.75
CA VAL A 145 21.04 -7.00 -11.18
C VAL A 145 19.78 -6.95 -12.04
N ILE A 146 19.95 -6.86 -13.38
CA ILE A 146 18.82 -6.83 -14.32
C ILE A 146 18.03 -8.14 -14.22
N ASP A 147 18.71 -9.28 -14.16
CA ASP A 147 18.06 -10.59 -14.05
C ASP A 147 17.29 -10.72 -12.73
N MET A 148 17.90 -10.34 -11.62
CA MET A 148 17.24 -10.37 -10.31
C MET A 148 16.03 -9.42 -10.25
N TYR A 149 16.15 -8.21 -10.79
CA TYR A 149 15.07 -7.23 -10.85
C TYR A 149 13.92 -7.72 -11.73
N SER A 150 14.24 -8.29 -12.91
CA SER A 150 13.26 -8.85 -13.82
C SER A 150 12.51 -10.03 -13.22
N GLN A 151 13.20 -10.92 -12.52
CA GLN A 151 12.58 -12.04 -11.79
C GLN A 151 11.67 -11.55 -10.66
N MET A 152 12.09 -10.56 -9.87
CA MET A 152 11.30 -10.01 -8.78
C MET A 152 10.03 -9.30 -9.29
N ILE A 153 10.13 -8.53 -10.36
CA ILE A 153 8.96 -7.88 -10.99
C ILE A 153 8.02 -8.93 -11.58
N ALA A 154 8.54 -9.94 -12.28
CA ALA A 154 7.72 -11.03 -12.81
C ALA A 154 6.98 -11.80 -11.71
N GLU A 155 7.61 -12.05 -10.57
CA GLU A 155 6.99 -12.70 -9.42
C GLU A 155 5.91 -11.83 -8.77
N LEU A 156 6.15 -10.52 -8.64
CA LEU A 156 5.16 -9.57 -8.13
C LEU A 156 3.94 -9.46 -9.04
N ASP A 157 4.15 -9.37 -10.37
CA ASP A 157 3.08 -9.32 -11.36
C ASP A 157 2.28 -10.63 -11.36
N TYR A 158 2.95 -11.79 -11.35
CA TYR A 158 2.32 -13.11 -11.30
C TYR A 158 1.44 -13.26 -10.06
N ASN A 159 1.93 -12.90 -8.88
CA ASN A 159 1.18 -12.97 -7.63
C ASN A 159 -0.01 -12.01 -7.62
N SER A 160 0.14 -10.82 -8.20
CA SER A 160 -0.95 -9.83 -8.32
C SER A 160 -2.04 -10.29 -9.27
N ILE A 161 -1.67 -10.87 -10.42
CA ILE A 161 -2.62 -11.41 -11.40
C ILE A 161 -3.39 -12.60 -10.82
N ASN A 162 -2.71 -13.54 -10.18
CA ASN A 162 -3.36 -14.69 -9.56
C ASN A 162 -4.35 -14.29 -8.48
N PHE A 163 -4.01 -13.29 -7.65
CA PHE A 163 -4.93 -12.77 -6.64
C PHE A 163 -6.21 -12.21 -7.27
N ILE A 164 -6.08 -11.39 -8.33
CA ILE A 164 -7.23 -10.83 -9.06
C ILE A 164 -8.07 -11.93 -9.71
N VAL A 165 -7.43 -12.92 -10.31
CA VAL A 165 -8.12 -14.06 -10.95
C VAL A 165 -8.89 -14.89 -9.93
N ASP A 166 -8.31 -15.17 -8.77
CA ASP A 166 -8.96 -15.95 -7.72
C ASP A 166 -10.14 -15.18 -7.08
N GLU A 167 -10.01 -13.86 -6.93
CA GLU A 167 -11.10 -13.01 -6.46
C GLU A 167 -12.26 -12.98 -7.48
N GLN A 168 -11.95 -12.85 -8.77
CA GLN A 168 -12.96 -12.89 -9.83
C GLN A 168 -13.66 -14.26 -9.90
N LYS A 169 -12.93 -15.36 -9.77
CA LYS A 169 -13.54 -16.71 -9.71
C LYS A 169 -14.51 -16.83 -8.54
N ALA A 170 -14.13 -16.37 -7.36
CA ALA A 170 -15.00 -16.39 -6.19
C ALA A 170 -16.27 -15.55 -6.40
N GLN A 171 -16.16 -14.39 -7.04
CA GLN A 171 -17.31 -13.55 -7.38
C GLN A 171 -18.22 -14.22 -8.40
N ILE A 172 -17.68 -14.84 -9.44
CA ILE A 172 -18.45 -15.60 -10.45
C ILE A 172 -19.20 -16.76 -9.79
N GLU A 173 -18.57 -17.49 -8.89
CA GLU A 173 -19.20 -18.61 -8.18
C GLU A 173 -20.34 -18.13 -7.26
N ALA A 174 -20.17 -17.00 -6.58
CA ALA A 174 -21.21 -16.39 -5.79
C ALA A 174 -22.40 -15.90 -6.66
N GLN A 175 -22.11 -15.30 -7.81
CA GLN A 175 -23.13 -14.87 -8.76
C GLN A 175 -23.90 -16.04 -9.37
N LYS A 176 -23.23 -17.16 -9.69
CA LYS A 176 -23.89 -18.37 -10.17
C LYS A 176 -24.87 -18.93 -9.15
N LYS A 177 -24.46 -19.03 -7.88
CA LYS A 177 -25.38 -19.48 -6.82
C LYS A 177 -26.59 -18.58 -6.68
N LEU A 178 -26.41 -17.28 -6.78
CA LEU A 178 -27.52 -16.32 -6.73
C LEU A 178 -28.44 -16.43 -7.94
N LEU A 179 -27.90 -16.73 -9.11
CA LEU A 179 -28.69 -17.00 -10.32
C LEU A 179 -29.50 -18.26 -10.16
N ASP A 180 -28.89 -19.36 -9.73
CA ASP A 180 -29.59 -20.65 -9.50
C ASP A 180 -30.73 -20.50 -8.49
N GLU A 181 -30.52 -19.72 -7.41
CA GLU A 181 -31.56 -19.41 -6.44
C GLU A 181 -32.71 -18.58 -7.04
N LYS A 182 -32.38 -17.62 -7.91
CA LYS A 182 -33.41 -16.81 -8.58
C LYS A 182 -34.20 -17.61 -9.63
N ASP A 183 -33.53 -18.47 -10.35
CA ASP A 183 -34.17 -19.34 -11.33
C ASP A 183 -35.18 -20.31 -10.63
N ALA A 184 -34.78 -20.92 -9.51
CA ALA A 184 -35.68 -21.71 -8.69
C ALA A 184 -36.90 -20.91 -8.17
N GLN A 185 -36.70 -19.64 -7.76
CA GLN A 185 -37.80 -18.76 -7.36
C GLN A 185 -38.73 -18.38 -8.54
N LEU A 186 -38.17 -18.24 -9.75
CA LEU A 186 -38.97 -17.99 -10.95
C LEU A 186 -39.81 -19.19 -11.31
N ASP A 187 -39.26 -20.40 -11.30
CA ASP A 187 -39.99 -21.64 -11.58
C ASP A 187 -41.14 -21.84 -10.59
N GLU A 188 -40.92 -21.54 -9.29
CA GLU A 188 -41.98 -21.61 -8.28
C GLU A 188 -43.10 -20.59 -8.55
N LYS A 189 -42.76 -19.37 -8.93
CA LYS A 189 -43.74 -18.34 -9.28
C LYS A 189 -44.53 -18.67 -10.54
N ASP A 190 -43.88 -19.23 -11.55
CA ASP A 190 -44.53 -19.64 -12.78
C ASP A 190 -45.52 -20.77 -12.51
N ALA A 191 -45.18 -21.75 -11.66
CA ALA A 191 -46.10 -22.78 -11.22
C ALA A 191 -47.32 -22.21 -10.48
N GLN A 192 -47.11 -21.22 -9.58
CA GLN A 192 -48.20 -20.52 -8.89
C GLN A 192 -49.10 -19.74 -9.87
N LEU A 193 -48.51 -19.09 -10.88
CA LEU A 193 -49.27 -18.38 -11.91
C LEU A 193 -50.11 -19.30 -12.76
N ASP A 194 -49.60 -20.46 -13.10
CA ASP A 194 -50.37 -21.47 -13.88
C ASP A 194 -51.52 -22.08 -13.07
N GLU A 195 -51.33 -22.27 -11.77
CA GLU A 195 -52.41 -22.70 -10.88
C GLU A 195 -53.50 -21.63 -10.77
N LEU A 196 -53.12 -20.37 -10.59
CA LEU A 196 -54.07 -19.25 -10.55
C LEU A 196 -54.83 -19.09 -11.88
N ARG A 197 -54.16 -19.29 -13.01
CA ARG A 197 -54.85 -19.29 -14.35
C ARG A 197 -55.92 -20.36 -14.45
N LYS A 198 -55.63 -21.57 -14.01
CA LYS A 198 -56.64 -22.68 -13.99
C LYS A 198 -57.85 -22.32 -13.13
N ILE A 199 -57.63 -21.75 -11.94
CA ILE A 199 -58.71 -21.31 -11.05
C ILE A 199 -59.58 -20.23 -11.72
N ILE A 200 -58.94 -19.26 -12.40
CA ILE A 200 -59.66 -18.21 -13.12
C ILE A 200 -60.49 -18.78 -14.28
N GLU A 201 -59.98 -19.73 -15.02
CA GLU A 201 -60.71 -20.41 -16.09
C GLU A 201 -61.94 -21.19 -15.55
N GLU A 202 -61.77 -21.92 -14.45
CA GLU A 202 -62.86 -22.59 -13.79
C GLU A 202 -63.97 -21.65 -13.29
N LEU A 203 -63.57 -20.49 -12.77
CA LEU A 203 -64.51 -19.46 -12.31
C LEU A 203 -65.28 -18.77 -13.47
N ARG A 204 -64.63 -18.67 -14.65
CA ARG A 204 -65.25 -18.06 -15.84
C ARG A 204 -66.22 -19.03 -16.59
N SER A 205 -66.05 -20.32 -16.34
CA SER A 205 -66.92 -21.36 -16.97
C SER A 205 -68.24 -21.69 -16.18
N LYS A 206 -68.37 -21.08 -15.01
CA LYS A 206 -69.61 -21.11 -14.19
C LYS A 206 -70.41 -19.84 -14.39
#